data_745279774a49b1abcbd9ce17acf9533a
#
_entry.id   745279774a49b1abcbd9ce17acf9533a
#
_cell.length_a   1.000
_cell.length_b   1.000
_cell.length_c   1.000
_cell.angle_alpha   90.00
_cell.angle_beta   90.00
_cell.angle_gamma   90.00
#
_symmetry.space_group_name_H-M   'P 1'
#
loop_
_entity.id
_entity.type
_entity.pdbx_description
1 polymer ?
#
loop_
_entity_poly.entity_id
_entity_poly.type
_entity_poly.pdbx_seq_one_letter_code
_entity_poly.pdbx_strand_id
1 'polypeptide(L)'
;MWEASIAPINKYLADNAGTQLWYGHADMQTGSRTLTTYGALDAFFPGLLALSGDLERARRLQSSSFKMWNLHGIEPETLDYHTLRVANSAYHLRPEIVESTYYLYHFTGDQRYRRMGEKLFNDFVRYCRTDAGYAALADVVTKQQRDEMESFVLAETFKYFYLLFASPNTLDLEKIVLNTEAHPLMRER
;
A
#
# COMPACT_ATOMS: atom_id res chain seq x y z
N MET A 1 -10.18 -18.83 -9.42
CA MET A 1 -10.72 -17.84 -8.44
C MET A 1 -10.29 -16.41 -8.82
N TRP A 2 -9.01 -16.13 -8.95
CA TRP A 2 -8.50 -14.77 -9.31
C TRP A 2 -9.17 -14.19 -10.56
N GLU A 3 -9.09 -14.89 -11.70
CA GLU A 3 -9.64 -14.42 -12.99
C GLU A 3 -11.14 -14.10 -12.92
N ALA A 4 -11.91 -14.89 -12.18
CA ALA A 4 -13.34 -14.67 -11.99
C ALA A 4 -13.64 -13.44 -11.11
N SER A 5 -12.73 -13.08 -10.20
CA SER A 5 -12.91 -11.96 -9.28
C SER A 5 -12.39 -10.64 -9.84
N ILE A 6 -11.26 -10.64 -10.55
CA ILE A 6 -10.61 -9.39 -10.97
C ILE A 6 -11.42 -8.62 -12.03
N ALA A 7 -12.11 -9.33 -12.92
CA ALA A 7 -12.90 -8.69 -13.95
C ALA A 7 -14.05 -7.83 -13.37
N PRO A 8 -14.91 -8.33 -12.46
CA PRO A 8 -15.93 -7.50 -11.79
C PRO A 8 -15.32 -6.42 -10.89
N ILE A 9 -14.21 -6.69 -10.18
CA ILE A 9 -13.52 -5.66 -9.38
C ILE A 9 -13.13 -4.49 -10.28
N ASN A 10 -12.46 -4.75 -11.41
CA ASN A 10 -12.06 -3.71 -12.35
C ASN A 10 -13.26 -3.00 -12.99
N LYS A 11 -14.37 -3.70 -13.19
CA LYS A 11 -15.57 -3.12 -13.82
C LYS A 11 -16.33 -2.18 -12.87
N TYR A 12 -16.49 -2.57 -11.61
CA TYR A 12 -17.41 -1.89 -10.69
C TYR A 12 -16.70 -1.00 -9.67
N LEU A 13 -15.46 -1.34 -9.27
CA LEU A 13 -14.74 -0.60 -8.24
C LEU A 13 -13.68 0.36 -8.80
N ALA A 14 -13.11 0.07 -10.00
CA ALA A 14 -12.12 0.97 -10.59
C ALA A 14 -12.74 2.31 -10.97
N ASP A 15 -12.05 3.40 -10.66
CA ASP A 15 -12.46 4.76 -10.90
C ASP A 15 -11.29 5.63 -11.38
N ASN A 16 -11.50 6.37 -12.46
CA ASN A 16 -10.52 7.30 -12.99
C ASN A 16 -10.88 8.73 -12.56
N ALA A 17 -10.32 9.17 -11.43
CA ALA A 17 -10.47 10.54 -10.95
C ALA A 17 -9.32 11.41 -11.49
N GLY A 18 -9.59 12.21 -12.51
CA GLY A 18 -8.57 12.94 -13.26
C GLY A 18 -7.59 11.99 -13.95
N THR A 19 -6.31 12.10 -13.63
CA THR A 19 -5.24 11.22 -14.19
C THR A 19 -4.97 9.99 -13.33
N GLN A 20 -5.60 9.89 -12.16
CA GLN A 20 -5.35 8.85 -11.16
C GLN A 20 -6.34 7.70 -11.33
N LEU A 21 -5.87 6.47 -11.08
CA LEU A 21 -6.71 5.29 -10.93
C LEU A 21 -6.91 5.04 -9.43
N TRP A 22 -8.15 4.87 -9.01
CA TRP A 22 -8.54 4.49 -7.66
C TRP A 22 -9.48 3.30 -7.70
N TYR A 23 -9.69 2.68 -6.57
CA TYR A 23 -10.73 1.67 -6.37
C TYR A 23 -11.61 2.14 -5.21
N GLY A 24 -12.85 2.43 -5.52
CA GLY A 24 -13.85 2.86 -4.54
C GLY A 24 -14.80 1.73 -4.19
N HIS A 25 -15.95 2.08 -3.66
CA HIS A 25 -16.97 1.14 -3.21
C HIS A 25 -18.17 1.14 -4.16
N ALA A 26 -18.83 0.00 -4.27
CA ALA A 26 -20.05 -0.15 -5.05
C ALA A 26 -21.09 -0.95 -4.26
N ASP A 27 -22.35 -0.68 -4.53
CA ASP A 27 -23.45 -1.51 -4.05
C ASP A 27 -23.38 -2.90 -4.70
N MET A 28 -23.44 -3.93 -3.88
CA MET A 28 -23.24 -5.31 -4.32
C MET A 28 -24.36 -5.82 -5.25
N GLN A 29 -25.57 -5.28 -5.13
CA GLN A 29 -26.73 -5.72 -5.91
C GLN A 29 -26.83 -4.97 -7.25
N THR A 30 -26.55 -3.67 -7.24
CA THR A 30 -26.72 -2.80 -8.40
C THR A 30 -25.44 -2.53 -9.17
N GLY A 31 -24.28 -2.69 -8.53
CA GLY A 31 -22.99 -2.29 -9.07
C GLY A 31 -22.78 -0.78 -9.11
N SER A 32 -23.72 0.01 -8.60
CA SER A 32 -23.62 1.47 -8.57
C SER A 32 -22.59 1.91 -7.53
N ARG A 33 -21.76 2.92 -7.90
CA ARG A 33 -20.77 3.48 -6.97
C ARG A 33 -21.46 4.11 -5.76
N THR A 34 -20.98 3.76 -4.58
CA THR A 34 -21.55 4.25 -3.31
C THR A 34 -20.63 5.23 -2.59
N LEU A 35 -19.32 4.93 -2.52
CA LEU A 35 -18.34 5.77 -1.85
C LEU A 35 -17.08 5.93 -2.70
N THR A 36 -16.47 7.09 -2.59
CA THR A 36 -15.20 7.47 -3.24
C THR A 36 -14.05 7.50 -2.22
N THR A 37 -14.11 6.60 -1.25
CA THR A 37 -13.06 6.46 -0.24
C THR A 37 -12.03 5.41 -0.64
N TYR A 38 -10.77 5.68 -0.29
CA TYR A 38 -9.63 4.78 -0.44
C TYR A 38 -8.84 4.80 0.87
N GLY A 39 -8.50 3.62 1.36
CA GLY A 39 -7.82 3.46 2.64
C GLY A 39 -6.37 3.00 2.51
N ALA A 40 -5.63 3.12 3.61
CA ALA A 40 -4.27 2.61 3.73
C ALA A 40 -4.21 1.10 3.46
N LEU A 41 -5.21 0.34 3.95
CA LEU A 41 -5.34 -1.08 3.66
C LEU A 41 -5.48 -1.38 2.16
N ASP A 42 -6.18 -0.54 1.39
CA ASP A 42 -6.36 -0.75 -0.05
C ASP A 42 -5.04 -0.63 -0.83
N ALA A 43 -4.00 -0.06 -0.21
CA ALA A 43 -2.69 0.12 -0.82
C ALA A 43 -1.89 -1.20 -1.02
N PHE A 44 -2.41 -2.37 -0.56
CA PHE A 44 -1.88 -3.68 -0.94
C PHE A 44 -2.19 -4.03 -2.40
N PHE A 45 -3.27 -3.50 -2.95
CA PHE A 45 -3.81 -3.95 -4.23
C PHE A 45 -2.89 -3.67 -5.43
N PRO A 46 -2.11 -2.58 -5.50
CA PRO A 46 -1.07 -2.44 -6.53
C PRO A 46 -0.07 -3.60 -6.55
N GLY A 47 0.35 -4.10 -5.39
CA GLY A 47 1.23 -5.26 -5.27
C GLY A 47 0.60 -6.53 -5.80
N LEU A 48 -0.67 -6.78 -5.48
CA LEU A 48 -1.43 -7.91 -5.99
C LEU A 48 -1.64 -7.84 -7.51
N LEU A 49 -1.92 -6.65 -8.05
CA LEU A 49 -1.99 -6.44 -9.52
C LEU A 49 -0.64 -6.71 -10.18
N ALA A 50 0.47 -6.27 -9.58
CA ALA A 50 1.81 -6.55 -10.10
C ALA A 50 2.13 -8.05 -10.07
N LEU A 51 1.80 -8.74 -8.99
CA LEU A 51 1.96 -10.20 -8.85
C LEU A 51 1.15 -10.98 -9.88
N SER A 52 -0.02 -10.47 -10.27
CA SER A 52 -0.87 -11.07 -11.30
C SER A 52 -0.48 -10.70 -12.75
N GLY A 53 0.49 -9.82 -12.95
CA GLY A 53 0.99 -9.37 -14.24
C GLY A 53 0.29 -8.12 -14.80
N ASP A 54 -0.73 -7.55 -14.14
CA ASP A 54 -1.37 -6.29 -14.56
C ASP A 54 -0.54 -5.07 -14.11
N LEU A 55 0.64 -4.95 -14.69
CA LEU A 55 1.58 -3.88 -14.34
C LEU A 55 1.07 -2.48 -14.70
N GLU A 56 0.19 -2.34 -15.66
CA GLU A 56 -0.37 -1.03 -16.03
C GLU A 56 -1.22 -0.48 -14.90
N ARG A 57 -2.23 -1.24 -14.45
CA ARG A 57 -3.08 -0.83 -13.33
C ARG A 57 -2.30 -0.73 -12.03
N ALA A 58 -1.38 -1.66 -11.79
CA ALA A 58 -0.50 -1.63 -10.62
C ALA A 58 0.25 -0.30 -10.50
N ARG A 59 0.89 0.15 -11.58
CA ARG A 59 1.65 1.42 -11.62
C ARG A 59 0.75 2.63 -11.38
N ARG A 60 -0.42 2.65 -11.99
CA ARG A 60 -1.37 3.76 -11.85
C ARG A 60 -1.92 3.84 -10.44
N LEU A 61 -2.34 2.72 -9.87
CA LEU A 61 -2.88 2.66 -8.51
C LEU A 61 -1.79 2.97 -7.47
N GLN A 62 -0.55 2.48 -7.65
CA GLN A 62 0.57 2.84 -6.77
C GLN A 62 0.86 4.34 -6.80
N SER A 63 0.74 4.97 -7.96
CA SER A 63 0.87 6.44 -8.07
C SER A 63 -0.21 7.17 -7.28
N SER A 64 -1.42 6.60 -7.21
CA SER A 64 -2.53 7.13 -6.41
C SER A 64 -2.27 6.96 -4.91
N SER A 65 -1.84 5.77 -4.47
CA SER A 65 -1.46 5.54 -3.07
C SER A 65 -0.30 6.46 -2.64
N PHE A 66 0.70 6.63 -3.50
CA PHE A 66 1.80 7.55 -3.23
C PHE A 66 1.38 9.03 -3.23
N LYS A 67 0.36 9.40 -4.01
CA LYS A 67 -0.26 10.73 -3.92
C LYS A 67 -0.95 10.92 -2.56
N MET A 68 -1.70 9.90 -2.09
CA MET A 68 -2.30 9.91 -0.75
C MET A 68 -1.24 10.14 0.35
N TRP A 69 -0.13 9.39 0.30
CA TRP A 69 1.00 9.58 1.21
C TRP A 69 1.53 11.02 1.21
N ASN A 70 1.74 11.58 0.02
CA ASN A 70 2.35 12.89 -0.13
C ASN A 70 1.47 14.07 0.26
N LEU A 71 0.17 13.88 0.45
CA LEU A 71 -0.71 14.96 0.91
C LEU A 71 -0.29 15.51 2.27
N HIS A 72 0.16 14.64 3.16
CA HIS A 72 0.59 15.02 4.50
C HIS A 72 1.99 14.49 4.85
N GLY A 73 2.72 13.89 3.89
CA GLY A 73 4.03 13.27 4.12
C GLY A 73 3.95 11.92 4.85
N ILE A 74 2.76 11.45 5.15
CA ILE A 74 2.41 10.11 5.60
C ILE A 74 0.92 9.90 5.33
N GLU A 75 0.52 8.67 4.95
CA GLU A 75 -0.85 8.43 4.53
C GLU A 75 -1.84 8.45 5.70
N PRO A 76 -3.04 9.01 5.52
CA PRO A 76 -4.15 8.81 6.46
C PRO A 76 -4.72 7.39 6.33
N GLU A 77 -5.43 6.92 7.35
CA GLU A 77 -6.15 5.64 7.30
C GLU A 77 -7.19 5.60 6.16
N THR A 78 -7.83 6.74 5.88
CA THR A 78 -8.80 6.82 4.76
C THR A 78 -8.91 8.25 4.24
N LEU A 79 -9.00 8.41 2.92
CA LEU A 79 -9.34 9.67 2.27
C LEU A 79 -10.48 9.48 1.25
N ASP A 80 -11.19 10.57 0.97
CA ASP A 80 -12.04 10.67 -0.21
C ASP A 80 -11.18 11.11 -1.41
N TYR A 81 -11.03 10.24 -2.41
CA TYR A 81 -10.09 10.48 -3.51
C TYR A 81 -10.60 11.45 -4.58
N HIS A 82 -11.90 11.77 -4.61
CA HIS A 82 -12.43 12.83 -5.46
C HIS A 82 -12.12 14.22 -4.92
N THR A 83 -12.27 14.40 -3.62
CA THR A 83 -12.05 15.70 -2.95
C THR A 83 -10.65 15.84 -2.37
N LEU A 84 -9.92 14.75 -2.22
CA LEU A 84 -8.64 14.61 -1.50
C LEU A 84 -8.74 15.02 -0.02
N ARG A 85 -9.93 14.94 0.56
CA ARG A 85 -10.15 15.22 1.98
C ARG A 85 -9.92 13.96 2.80
N VAL A 86 -9.21 14.12 3.90
CA VAL A 86 -9.00 13.06 4.88
C VAL A 86 -10.34 12.73 5.56
N ALA A 87 -10.73 11.47 5.53
CA ALA A 87 -11.93 10.95 6.21
C ALA A 87 -11.59 10.33 7.58
N ASN A 88 -10.43 9.66 7.69
CA ASN A 88 -9.85 9.21 8.96
C ASN A 88 -8.37 9.56 8.97
N SER A 89 -7.95 10.43 9.88
CA SER A 89 -6.60 11.00 9.94
C SER A 89 -5.57 10.15 10.70
N ALA A 90 -5.96 9.02 11.26
CA ALA A 90 -5.02 8.12 11.93
C ALA A 90 -4.03 7.49 10.93
N TYR A 91 -2.88 7.03 11.43
CA TYR A 91 -1.94 6.15 10.72
C TYR A 91 -1.43 5.07 11.67
N HIS A 92 -1.66 3.81 11.35
CA HIS A 92 -1.36 2.66 12.20
C HIS A 92 -0.06 1.94 11.81
N LEU A 93 0.93 2.66 11.27
CA LEU A 93 2.23 2.10 10.86
C LEU A 93 2.11 1.03 9.75
N ARG A 94 1.17 1.22 8.85
CA ARG A 94 0.71 0.30 7.81
C ARG A 94 1.81 -0.14 6.84
N PRO A 95 1.87 -1.46 6.45
CA PRO A 95 2.83 -2.02 5.50
C PRO A 95 2.42 -1.90 4.03
N GLU A 96 1.13 -1.80 3.70
CA GLU A 96 0.55 -2.13 2.40
C GLU A 96 1.12 -1.30 1.24
N ILE A 97 1.37 -0.01 1.46
CA ILE A 97 1.98 0.84 0.42
C ILE A 97 3.44 0.47 0.16
N VAL A 98 4.17 0.05 1.21
CA VAL A 98 5.58 -0.39 1.10
C VAL A 98 5.65 -1.76 0.44
N GLU A 99 4.77 -2.67 0.80
CA GLU A 99 4.58 -3.97 0.16
C GLU A 99 4.39 -3.81 -1.35
N SER A 100 3.42 -3.01 -1.76
CA SER A 100 3.16 -2.73 -3.18
C SER A 100 4.36 -2.08 -3.88
N THR A 101 5.08 -1.18 -3.19
CA THR A 101 6.30 -0.57 -3.72
C THR A 101 7.39 -1.63 -3.96
N TYR A 102 7.55 -2.58 -3.03
CA TYR A 102 8.48 -3.70 -3.16
C TYR A 102 8.13 -4.60 -4.35
N TYR A 103 6.87 -5.05 -4.48
CA TYR A 103 6.45 -5.89 -5.60
C TYR A 103 6.64 -5.19 -6.95
N LEU A 104 6.28 -3.92 -7.05
CA LEU A 104 6.50 -3.16 -8.29
C LEU A 104 7.98 -2.99 -8.62
N TYR A 105 8.84 -2.77 -7.61
CA TYR A 105 10.29 -2.76 -7.84
C TYR A 105 10.79 -4.11 -8.31
N HIS A 106 10.38 -5.19 -7.63
CA HIS A 106 10.79 -6.55 -7.96
C HIS A 106 10.44 -6.94 -9.40
N PHE A 107 9.18 -6.72 -9.82
CA PHE A 107 8.71 -7.15 -11.15
C PHE A 107 9.12 -6.21 -12.29
N THR A 108 9.50 -4.99 -12.02
CA THR A 108 9.82 -4.00 -13.07
C THR A 108 11.29 -3.60 -13.13
N GLY A 109 12.04 -3.75 -12.05
CA GLY A 109 13.40 -3.21 -11.91
C GLY A 109 13.47 -1.67 -11.92
N ASP A 110 12.33 -0.97 -11.97
CA ASP A 110 12.27 0.47 -12.12
C ASP A 110 12.68 1.18 -10.82
N GLN A 111 13.80 1.89 -10.88
CA GLN A 111 14.40 2.60 -9.75
C GLN A 111 13.50 3.69 -9.14
N ARG A 112 12.46 4.10 -9.82
CA ARG A 112 11.48 5.03 -9.26
C ARG A 112 10.78 4.46 -8.03
N TYR A 113 10.52 3.14 -7.98
CA TYR A 113 9.92 2.49 -6.80
C TYR A 113 10.90 2.42 -5.64
N ARG A 114 12.19 2.23 -5.90
CA ARG A 114 13.20 2.30 -4.85
C ARG A 114 13.27 3.71 -4.24
N ARG A 115 13.28 4.76 -5.08
CA ARG A 115 13.23 6.16 -4.59
C ARG A 115 11.92 6.48 -3.86
N MET A 116 10.80 5.90 -4.32
CA MET A 116 9.53 5.97 -3.61
C MET A 116 9.66 5.39 -2.20
N GLY A 117 10.21 4.17 -2.09
CA GLY A 117 10.46 3.52 -0.80
C GLY A 117 11.42 4.29 0.10
N GLU A 118 12.47 4.92 -0.44
CA GLU A 118 13.36 5.80 0.32
C GLU A 118 12.59 6.97 0.96
N LYS A 119 11.66 7.57 0.21
CA LYS A 119 10.81 8.63 0.75
C LYS A 119 9.85 8.09 1.82
N LEU A 120 9.16 6.96 1.56
CA LEU A 120 8.27 6.33 2.52
C LEU A 120 9.00 6.02 3.83
N PHE A 121 10.20 5.45 3.75
CA PHE A 121 11.03 5.12 4.91
C PHE A 121 11.47 6.37 5.70
N ASN A 122 11.97 7.39 5.00
CA ASN A 122 12.42 8.62 5.63
C ASN A 122 11.26 9.36 6.34
N ASP A 123 10.08 9.41 5.73
CA ASP A 123 8.90 10.00 6.32
C ASP A 123 8.40 9.19 7.52
N PHE A 124 8.38 7.85 7.40
CA PHE A 124 8.05 6.93 8.49
C PHE A 124 8.97 7.13 9.70
N VAL A 125 10.28 7.13 9.49
CA VAL A 125 11.26 7.38 10.56
C VAL A 125 11.07 8.78 11.16
N ARG A 126 10.87 9.78 10.31
CA ARG A 126 10.72 11.19 10.74
C ARG A 126 9.53 11.39 11.66
N TYR A 127 8.39 10.76 11.37
CA TYR A 127 7.13 11.07 12.06
C TYR A 127 6.75 10.04 13.13
N CYS A 128 7.23 8.81 12.99
CA CYS A 128 6.79 7.71 13.86
C CYS A 128 7.86 7.23 14.85
N ARG A 129 9.16 7.54 14.64
CA ARG A 129 10.22 7.08 15.56
C ARG A 129 10.12 7.77 16.91
N THR A 130 10.30 7.00 17.99
CA THR A 130 10.41 7.44 19.37
C THR A 130 11.73 6.94 19.97
N ASP A 131 12.01 7.29 21.22
CA ASP A 131 13.21 6.77 21.93
C ASP A 131 13.11 5.28 22.23
N ALA A 132 11.90 4.72 22.32
CA ALA A 132 11.65 3.30 22.64
C ALA A 132 11.30 2.43 21.41
N GLY A 133 11.05 3.03 20.24
CA GLY A 133 10.62 2.30 19.05
C GLY A 133 9.90 3.18 18.05
N TYR A 134 8.69 2.78 17.68
CA TYR A 134 7.83 3.52 16.74
C TYR A 134 6.44 3.67 17.31
N ALA A 135 5.78 4.77 16.97
CA ALA A 135 4.44 5.08 17.43
C ALA A 135 3.53 5.39 16.24
N ALA A 136 2.31 4.87 16.28
CA ALA A 136 1.24 5.27 15.38
C ALA A 136 0.97 6.77 15.49
N LEU A 137 0.30 7.35 14.48
CA LEU A 137 -0.17 8.72 14.56
C LEU A 137 -1.68 8.72 14.83
N ALA A 138 -2.10 9.49 15.81
CA ALA A 138 -3.51 9.82 16.02
C ALA A 138 -4.03 10.73 14.88
N ASP A 139 -3.14 11.55 14.31
CA ASP A 139 -3.49 12.49 13.26
C ASP A 139 -2.29 12.78 12.34
N VAL A 140 -2.44 12.46 11.05
CA VAL A 140 -1.38 12.66 10.03
C VAL A 140 -1.18 14.13 9.66
N VAL A 141 -2.12 15.02 9.96
CA VAL A 141 -1.98 16.45 9.69
C VAL A 141 -1.11 17.11 10.75
N THR A 142 -1.42 16.85 12.03
CA THR A 142 -0.70 17.42 13.16
C THR A 142 0.56 16.65 13.55
N LYS A 143 0.68 15.39 13.09
CA LYS A 143 1.74 14.42 13.46
C LYS A 143 1.69 14.02 14.93
N GLN A 144 0.54 14.14 15.58
CA GLN A 144 0.36 13.72 16.96
C GLN A 144 0.56 12.21 17.05
N GLN A 145 1.58 11.79 17.78
CA GLN A 145 1.86 10.37 18.04
C GLN A 145 0.86 9.79 19.04
N ARG A 146 0.63 8.48 18.92
CA ARG A 146 -0.20 7.68 19.79
C ARG A 146 0.64 6.49 20.28
N ASP A 147 0.60 6.20 21.57
CA ASP A 147 1.32 5.09 22.17
C ASP A 147 0.72 3.74 21.75
N GLU A 148 1.05 3.36 20.50
CA GLU A 148 0.54 2.16 19.83
C GLU A 148 1.57 1.72 18.79
N MET A 149 2.01 0.48 18.86
CA MET A 149 2.90 -0.16 17.88
C MET A 149 2.45 -1.60 17.67
N GLU A 150 1.81 -1.85 16.56
CA GLU A 150 1.27 -3.14 16.20
C GLU A 150 2.37 -4.15 15.83
N SER A 151 2.12 -5.46 16.05
CA SER A 151 3.09 -6.53 15.76
C SER A 151 3.52 -6.56 14.29
N PHE A 152 2.63 -6.23 13.36
CA PHE A 152 2.93 -6.20 11.94
C PHE A 152 3.97 -5.16 11.54
N VAL A 153 4.27 -4.17 12.39
CA VAL A 153 5.34 -3.19 12.10
C VAL A 153 6.68 -3.89 11.89
N LEU A 154 7.00 -4.86 12.75
CA LEU A 154 8.22 -5.66 12.61
C LEU A 154 8.05 -6.79 11.61
N ALA A 155 6.90 -7.47 11.64
CA ALA A 155 6.63 -8.62 10.79
C ALA A 155 6.52 -8.27 9.31
N GLU A 156 6.01 -7.08 8.98
CA GLU A 156 5.67 -6.67 7.61
C GLU A 156 6.31 -5.34 7.22
N THR A 157 6.00 -4.23 7.88
CA THR A 157 6.43 -2.89 7.45
C THR A 157 7.95 -2.81 7.32
N PHE A 158 8.70 -3.22 8.35
CA PHE A 158 10.16 -3.26 8.27
C PHE A 158 10.69 -4.35 7.35
N LYS A 159 10.00 -5.48 7.26
CA LYS A 159 10.40 -6.54 6.31
C LYS A 159 10.34 -6.05 4.86
N TYR A 160 9.26 -5.39 4.46
CA TYR A 160 9.15 -4.86 3.10
C TYR A 160 10.14 -3.72 2.84
N PHE A 161 10.40 -2.84 3.81
CA PHE A 161 11.50 -1.89 3.69
C PHE A 161 12.86 -2.59 3.53
N TYR A 162 13.13 -3.59 4.34
CA TYR A 162 14.38 -4.37 4.23
C TYR A 162 14.51 -5.02 2.85
N LEU A 163 13.48 -5.71 2.38
CA LEU A 163 13.48 -6.38 1.07
C LEU A 163 13.64 -5.40 -0.09
N LEU A 164 13.07 -4.22 0.00
CA LEU A 164 13.17 -3.18 -1.03
C LEU A 164 14.60 -2.65 -1.20
N PHE A 165 15.39 -2.62 -0.12
CA PHE A 165 16.76 -2.08 -0.14
C PHE A 165 17.83 -3.17 -0.15
N ALA A 166 17.49 -4.39 0.21
CA ALA A 166 18.40 -5.54 0.20
C ALA A 166 18.79 -5.98 -1.24
N SER A 167 19.69 -6.94 -1.30
CA SER A 167 20.01 -7.58 -2.58
C SER A 167 18.75 -8.22 -3.20
N PRO A 168 18.54 -8.12 -4.52
CA PRO A 168 17.43 -8.80 -5.19
C PRO A 168 17.34 -10.30 -4.94
N ASN A 169 18.48 -10.93 -4.59
CA ASN A 169 18.57 -12.36 -4.30
C ASN A 169 18.24 -12.72 -2.85
N THR A 170 17.87 -11.74 -2.01
CA THR A 170 17.55 -11.98 -0.59
C THR A 170 16.33 -12.87 -0.43
N LEU A 171 15.35 -12.75 -1.34
CA LEU A 171 14.14 -13.53 -1.35
C LEU A 171 13.77 -13.93 -2.79
N ASP A 172 13.59 -15.23 -3.01
CA ASP A 172 13.28 -15.79 -4.33
C ASP A 172 11.75 -16.01 -4.46
N LEU A 173 11.04 -15.02 -5.02
CA LEU A 173 9.58 -15.09 -5.22
C LEU A 173 9.15 -16.14 -6.27
N GLU A 174 10.08 -16.77 -7.01
CA GLU A 174 9.74 -17.91 -7.83
C GLU A 174 9.55 -19.20 -7.01
N LYS A 175 10.22 -19.27 -5.85
CA LYS A 175 10.18 -20.42 -4.95
C LYS A 175 9.28 -20.25 -3.74
N ILE A 176 8.91 -19.04 -3.43
CA ILE A 176 8.09 -18.72 -2.24
C ILE A 176 6.90 -17.85 -2.60
N VAL A 177 5.95 -17.83 -1.69
CA VAL A 177 4.89 -16.81 -1.61
C VAL A 177 4.87 -16.24 -0.20
N LEU A 178 4.65 -14.95 -0.08
CA LEU A 178 4.42 -14.32 1.21
C LEU A 178 2.93 -14.41 1.55
N ASN A 179 2.60 -14.85 2.77
CA ASN A 179 1.23 -14.81 3.26
C ASN A 179 0.85 -13.38 3.70
N THR A 180 -0.35 -13.21 4.25
CA THR A 180 -0.90 -11.90 4.66
C THR A 180 0.02 -11.14 5.64
N GLU A 181 0.76 -11.84 6.48
CA GLU A 181 1.72 -11.23 7.43
C GLU A 181 3.18 -11.35 6.95
N ALA A 182 3.37 -11.41 5.64
CA ALA A 182 4.67 -11.49 4.98
C ALA A 182 5.55 -12.67 5.45
N HIS A 183 4.95 -13.78 5.92
CA HIS A 183 5.70 -15.00 6.20
C HIS A 183 5.94 -15.79 4.90
N PRO A 184 7.19 -16.19 4.62
CA PRO A 184 7.50 -16.94 3.41
C PRO A 184 7.01 -18.38 3.51
N LEU A 185 6.22 -18.80 2.53
CA LEU A 185 5.77 -20.17 2.35
C LEU A 185 6.37 -20.73 1.07
N MET A 186 6.86 -21.97 1.10
CA MET A 186 7.38 -22.64 -0.10
C MET A 186 6.24 -22.89 -1.08
N ARG A 187 6.47 -22.56 -2.36
CA ARG A 187 5.57 -22.96 -3.44
C ARG A 187 5.79 -24.43 -3.75
N GLU A 188 4.73 -25.22 -3.70
CA GLU A 188 4.76 -26.57 -4.30
C GLU A 188 4.89 -26.43 -5.83
N ARG A 189 5.72 -27.30 -6.42
CA ARG A 189 5.92 -27.34 -7.87
C ARG A 189 4.81 -28.11 -8.56
#